data_4cd6e39eb6a9664476c34e35d64f3618
#
_entry.id   4cd6e39eb6a9664476c34e35d64f3618
#
_cell.length_a   1.000
_cell.length_b   1.000
_cell.length_c   1.000
_cell.angle_alpha   90.00
_cell.angle_beta   90.00
_cell.angle_gamma   90.00
#
_symmetry.space_group_name_H-M   'P 1'
#
loop_
_entity.id
_entity.type
_entity.pdbx_description
1 polymer ?
#
loop_
_entity_poly.entity_id
_entity_poly.type
_entity_poly.pdbx_seq_one_letter_code
_entity_poly.pdbx_strand_id
1 'polypeptide(L)'
;MAMTLLSAVAGESIFLLGPPGTAKSLVARRLKLAFKDGQSFEYLMSRFSTPDEIFGPVSISLLKNEDRYERVVQGFLPTAHIVFLDEIWKASPSIQNALLTAINERIFQNGDKTLRLPMKALIAASNELPAEEEGLEALWDRFLVRMVSNCIQSEAEFFKMIRNQAIQDVAVPSDLLITETQYDSWQQEINSVQIPDEICAAVSCIRKQLKEQSKKEDVNVMDYYISDRRWKKCFHLLQTSAFLNGRKAIDMTDIPLLVHCLWNKSETIPAIIDMVCSSLTVKADKQIEKLSKDIDKALKEKSKQKTGTTSVSDSNLSVTSYFYYTIQSYPHGKCLFYKADYEYVEDYTTGKTTDGIVYPDNDKKAWIVRAIYTGAPFAYKTKTDANVKKVKLKKCTGGIFIDGIPYGFEKVKGANATLFSSVENEASVTLQTLENKVQPEFEKLKDLFYNSANLFLTEDDLKLSKKQLSLCEKRLEEMKIKAQNAQQLL
;
A
#
# COMPACT_ATOMS: atom_id res chain seq x y z
N MET A 1 -14.05 -11.05 -10.15
CA MET A 1 -15.51 -10.82 -10.07
C MET A 1 -15.87 -9.78 -9.02
N ALA A 2 -15.42 -9.88 -7.75
CA ALA A 2 -15.77 -8.90 -6.69
C ALA A 2 -15.45 -7.45 -7.11
N MET A 3 -14.22 -7.17 -7.57
CA MET A 3 -13.82 -5.85 -8.05
C MET A 3 -14.66 -5.34 -9.23
N THR A 4 -15.09 -6.23 -10.15
CA THR A 4 -15.94 -5.81 -11.27
C THR A 4 -17.36 -5.45 -10.82
N LEU A 5 -17.90 -6.18 -9.84
CA LEU A 5 -19.19 -5.82 -9.23
C LEU A 5 -19.09 -4.49 -8.46
N LEU A 6 -18.04 -4.31 -7.65
CA LEU A 6 -17.76 -3.05 -6.96
C LEU A 6 -17.73 -1.88 -7.94
N SER A 7 -16.97 -2.02 -9.04
CA SER A 7 -16.86 -0.98 -10.06
C SER A 7 -18.18 -0.69 -10.76
N ALA A 8 -18.99 -1.72 -11.04
CA ALA A 8 -20.30 -1.56 -11.66
C ALA A 8 -21.30 -0.84 -10.74
N VAL A 9 -21.28 -1.15 -9.44
CA VAL A 9 -22.09 -0.43 -8.44
C VAL A 9 -21.58 1.02 -8.27
N ALA A 10 -20.27 1.24 -8.30
CA ALA A 10 -19.69 2.58 -8.30
C ALA A 10 -19.92 3.35 -9.62
N GLY A 11 -20.45 2.71 -10.67
CA GLY A 11 -20.60 3.31 -11.99
C GLY A 11 -19.28 3.60 -12.69
N GLU A 12 -18.20 2.88 -12.36
CA GLU A 12 -16.86 3.13 -12.90
C GLU A 12 -16.43 2.11 -13.95
N SER A 13 -15.54 2.55 -14.84
CA SER A 13 -15.03 1.73 -15.94
C SER A 13 -13.80 0.92 -15.52
N ILE A 14 -13.68 -0.28 -16.11
CA ILE A 14 -12.66 -1.27 -15.78
C ILE A 14 -11.82 -1.57 -17.01
N PHE A 15 -10.53 -1.74 -16.84
CA PHE A 15 -9.62 -2.24 -17.85
C PHE A 15 -8.98 -3.56 -17.42
N LEU A 16 -9.03 -4.55 -18.28
CA LEU A 16 -8.44 -5.87 -18.08
C LEU A 16 -7.24 -6.05 -19.01
N LEU A 17 -6.04 -6.00 -18.46
CA LEU A 17 -4.79 -6.27 -19.18
C LEU A 17 -4.44 -7.76 -19.06
N GLY A 18 -4.12 -8.41 -20.15
CA GLY A 18 -3.59 -9.77 -20.10
C GLY A 18 -3.73 -10.55 -21.39
N PRO A 19 -3.06 -11.69 -21.51
CA PRO A 19 -3.02 -12.49 -22.74
C PRO A 19 -4.39 -13.01 -23.13
N PRO A 20 -4.58 -13.41 -24.38
CA PRO A 20 -5.82 -14.03 -24.83
C PRO A 20 -6.09 -15.35 -24.08
N GLY A 21 -7.37 -15.71 -23.92
CA GLY A 21 -7.75 -16.96 -23.24
C GLY A 21 -7.79 -16.88 -21.69
N THR A 22 -7.61 -15.72 -21.09
CA THR A 22 -7.71 -15.52 -19.63
C THR A 22 -9.14 -15.18 -19.15
N ALA A 23 -10.15 -15.59 -19.91
CA ALA A 23 -11.58 -15.45 -19.57
C ALA A 23 -12.09 -14.01 -19.35
N LYS A 24 -11.45 -12.99 -19.95
CA LYS A 24 -11.83 -11.59 -19.80
C LYS A 24 -13.29 -11.32 -20.18
N SER A 25 -13.79 -11.85 -21.30
CA SER A 25 -15.19 -11.73 -21.73
C SER A 25 -16.19 -12.43 -20.79
N LEU A 26 -15.79 -13.53 -20.15
CA LEU A 26 -16.63 -14.23 -19.18
C LEU A 26 -16.96 -13.37 -17.96
N VAL A 27 -16.05 -12.46 -17.58
CA VAL A 27 -16.27 -11.51 -16.47
C VAL A 27 -17.48 -10.63 -16.77
N ALA A 28 -17.59 -10.07 -17.97
CA ALA A 28 -18.71 -9.21 -18.36
C ALA A 28 -20.04 -10.00 -18.41
N ARG A 29 -20.01 -11.20 -18.99
CA ARG A 29 -21.20 -12.08 -19.06
C ARG A 29 -21.73 -12.45 -17.68
N ARG A 30 -20.84 -12.71 -16.72
CA ARG A 30 -21.24 -12.99 -15.32
C ARG A 30 -21.70 -11.74 -14.59
N LEU A 31 -21.06 -10.58 -14.82
CA LEU A 31 -21.49 -9.33 -14.21
C LEU A 31 -22.92 -8.94 -14.61
N LYS A 32 -23.31 -9.18 -15.86
CA LYS A 32 -24.68 -8.95 -16.33
C LYS A 32 -25.73 -9.65 -15.45
N LEU A 33 -25.42 -10.86 -14.98
CA LEU A 33 -26.34 -11.66 -14.19
C LEU A 33 -26.62 -11.05 -12.79
N ALA A 34 -25.87 -10.06 -12.34
CA ALA A 34 -26.14 -9.36 -11.08
C ALA A 34 -27.28 -8.33 -11.19
N PHE A 35 -27.65 -7.91 -12.40
CA PHE A 35 -28.64 -6.85 -12.63
C PHE A 35 -29.93 -7.43 -13.21
N LYS A 36 -31.07 -7.06 -12.63
CA LYS A 36 -32.39 -7.43 -13.14
C LYS A 36 -32.57 -6.79 -14.51
N ASP A 37 -33.02 -7.58 -15.48
CA ASP A 37 -33.25 -7.18 -16.89
C ASP A 37 -32.01 -6.53 -17.57
N GLY A 38 -30.81 -6.83 -17.03
CA GLY A 38 -29.56 -6.30 -17.54
C GLY A 38 -29.29 -6.65 -18.99
N GLN A 39 -29.14 -5.65 -19.85
CA GLN A 39 -28.70 -5.81 -21.24
C GLN A 39 -27.20 -5.68 -21.32
N SER A 40 -26.55 -6.52 -22.13
CA SER A 40 -25.11 -6.43 -22.38
C SER A 40 -24.84 -6.20 -23.85
N PHE A 41 -23.80 -5.45 -24.10
CA PHE A 41 -23.20 -5.28 -25.43
C PHE A 41 -21.76 -5.74 -25.38
N GLU A 42 -21.38 -6.66 -26.28
CA GLU A 42 -20.02 -7.20 -26.38
C GLU A 42 -19.52 -6.97 -27.82
N TYR A 43 -18.31 -6.44 -27.95
CA TYR A 43 -17.71 -6.18 -29.24
C TYR A 43 -16.19 -6.35 -29.21
N LEU A 44 -15.64 -7.00 -30.24
CA LEU A 44 -14.20 -7.12 -30.48
C LEU A 44 -13.76 -6.03 -31.45
N MET A 45 -12.97 -5.06 -30.92
CA MET A 45 -12.47 -3.97 -31.74
C MET A 45 -11.43 -4.43 -32.76
N SER A 46 -11.48 -3.82 -33.92
CA SER A 46 -10.49 -3.97 -34.99
C SER A 46 -10.16 -2.59 -35.57
N ARG A 47 -9.09 -2.51 -36.36
CA ARG A 47 -8.74 -1.26 -37.07
C ARG A 47 -9.80 -0.85 -38.11
N PHE A 48 -10.65 -1.79 -38.50
CA PHE A 48 -11.74 -1.59 -39.50
C PHE A 48 -13.10 -1.39 -38.84
N SER A 49 -13.17 -1.44 -37.50
CA SER A 49 -14.41 -1.21 -36.77
C SER A 49 -14.97 0.18 -37.05
N THR A 50 -16.29 0.18 -37.32
CA THR A 50 -17.02 1.40 -37.63
C THR A 50 -17.91 1.84 -36.46
N PRO A 51 -18.24 3.13 -36.35
CA PRO A 51 -19.19 3.60 -35.34
C PRO A 51 -20.57 2.93 -35.44
N ASP A 52 -20.98 2.49 -36.63
CA ASP A 52 -22.26 1.85 -36.85
C ASP A 52 -22.39 0.48 -36.16
N GLU A 53 -21.28 -0.24 -36.00
CA GLU A 53 -21.24 -1.54 -35.34
C GLU A 53 -21.33 -1.42 -33.80
N ILE A 54 -20.97 -0.24 -33.25
CA ILE A 54 -20.93 -0.01 -31.82
C ILE A 54 -22.13 0.80 -31.35
N PHE A 55 -22.47 1.86 -32.09
CA PHE A 55 -23.51 2.81 -31.68
C PHE A 55 -24.81 2.62 -32.46
N GLY A 56 -24.82 1.69 -33.44
CA GLY A 56 -25.95 1.39 -34.30
C GLY A 56 -25.91 2.09 -35.67
N PRO A 57 -26.47 1.48 -36.71
CA PRO A 57 -26.51 2.03 -38.04
C PRO A 57 -27.46 3.24 -38.15
N VAL A 58 -27.21 4.09 -39.12
CA VAL A 58 -28.10 5.23 -39.42
C VAL A 58 -29.46 4.73 -39.91
N SER A 59 -30.53 5.30 -39.38
CA SER A 59 -31.90 4.98 -39.82
C SER A 59 -32.18 5.58 -41.18
N ILE A 60 -32.22 4.73 -42.21
CA ILE A 60 -32.50 5.15 -43.58
C ILE A 60 -33.92 5.73 -43.70
N SER A 61 -34.87 5.24 -42.91
CA SER A 61 -36.27 5.73 -42.93
C SER A 61 -36.38 7.15 -42.38
N LEU A 62 -35.72 7.48 -41.26
CA LEU A 62 -35.71 8.83 -40.68
C LEU A 62 -34.97 9.80 -41.60
N LEU A 63 -33.85 9.34 -42.18
CA LEU A 63 -33.08 10.17 -43.09
C LEU A 63 -33.87 10.55 -44.35
N LYS A 64 -34.61 9.58 -44.96
CA LYS A 64 -35.38 9.82 -46.17
C LYS A 64 -36.69 10.57 -45.96
N ASN A 65 -37.39 10.29 -44.87
CA ASN A 65 -38.75 10.80 -44.65
C ASN A 65 -38.78 12.09 -43.80
N GLU A 66 -37.80 12.27 -42.92
CA GLU A 66 -37.80 13.35 -41.94
C GLU A 66 -36.54 14.23 -42.02
N ASP A 67 -35.62 13.95 -42.94
CA ASP A 67 -34.31 14.60 -43.08
C ASP A 67 -33.50 14.62 -41.75
N ARG A 68 -33.64 13.53 -40.98
CA ARG A 68 -33.03 13.41 -39.63
C ARG A 68 -31.98 12.34 -39.63
N TYR A 69 -30.76 12.73 -39.22
CA TYR A 69 -29.65 11.83 -39.05
C TYR A 69 -29.66 11.21 -37.66
N GLU A 70 -30.43 10.12 -37.48
CA GLU A 70 -30.48 9.37 -36.22
C GLU A 70 -30.07 7.93 -36.44
N ARG A 71 -29.45 7.32 -35.41
CA ARG A 71 -29.04 5.91 -35.41
C ARG A 71 -30.09 5.02 -34.77
N VAL A 72 -30.16 3.78 -35.21
CA VAL A 72 -30.93 2.71 -34.54
C VAL A 72 -30.10 2.17 -33.40
N VAL A 73 -30.33 2.65 -32.20
CA VAL A 73 -29.48 2.36 -31.01
C VAL A 73 -29.86 1.08 -30.27
N GLN A 74 -31.06 0.52 -30.56
CA GLN A 74 -31.54 -0.66 -29.83
C GLN A 74 -30.65 -1.88 -30.10
N GLY A 75 -30.15 -2.51 -29.00
CA GLY A 75 -29.25 -3.65 -29.08
C GLY A 75 -27.77 -3.27 -29.22
N PHE A 76 -27.45 -1.98 -29.28
CA PHE A 76 -26.08 -1.45 -29.34
C PHE A 76 -25.67 -0.83 -28.03
N LEU A 77 -24.41 -0.37 -27.96
CA LEU A 77 -23.84 0.22 -26.77
C LEU A 77 -24.74 1.27 -26.06
N PRO A 78 -25.44 2.18 -26.77
CA PRO A 78 -26.24 3.21 -26.11
C PRO A 78 -27.41 2.68 -25.26
N THR A 79 -27.84 1.43 -25.45
CA THR A 79 -28.93 0.81 -24.67
C THR A 79 -28.47 -0.28 -23.72
N ALA A 80 -27.15 -0.52 -23.63
CA ALA A 80 -26.60 -1.57 -22.79
C ALA A 80 -26.31 -1.09 -21.36
N HIS A 81 -26.60 -1.97 -20.38
CA HIS A 81 -26.24 -1.75 -18.97
C HIS A 81 -24.78 -2.16 -18.71
N ILE A 82 -24.33 -3.26 -19.32
CA ILE A 82 -22.95 -3.75 -19.21
C ILE A 82 -22.35 -3.79 -20.62
N VAL A 83 -21.28 -3.07 -20.81
CA VAL A 83 -20.55 -2.99 -22.07
C VAL A 83 -19.21 -3.70 -21.93
N PHE A 84 -18.89 -4.61 -22.87
CA PHE A 84 -17.58 -5.23 -22.98
C PHE A 84 -16.96 -4.92 -24.34
N LEU A 85 -15.79 -4.30 -24.31
CA LEU A 85 -15.03 -3.94 -25.51
C LEU A 85 -13.66 -4.62 -25.45
N ASP A 86 -13.46 -5.63 -26.30
CA ASP A 86 -12.16 -6.30 -26.40
C ASP A 86 -11.26 -5.59 -27.42
N GLU A 87 -9.94 -5.65 -27.19
CA GLU A 87 -8.92 -5.00 -28.02
C GLU A 87 -9.17 -3.48 -28.21
N ILE A 88 -9.53 -2.80 -27.14
CA ILE A 88 -10.03 -1.40 -27.14
C ILE A 88 -9.09 -0.43 -27.88
N TRP A 89 -7.77 -0.66 -27.83
CA TRP A 89 -6.79 0.23 -28.44
C TRP A 89 -6.77 0.18 -29.97
N LYS A 90 -7.40 -0.84 -30.56
CA LYS A 90 -7.57 -0.95 -32.03
C LYS A 90 -8.72 -0.10 -32.57
N ALA A 91 -9.50 0.55 -31.70
CA ALA A 91 -10.61 1.40 -32.10
C ALA A 91 -10.13 2.63 -32.89
N SER A 92 -10.91 3.03 -33.90
CA SER A 92 -10.63 4.27 -34.66
C SER A 92 -10.79 5.52 -33.80
N PRO A 93 -10.12 6.65 -34.11
CA PRO A 93 -10.25 7.90 -33.36
C PRO A 93 -11.69 8.39 -33.18
N SER A 94 -12.56 8.17 -34.19
CA SER A 94 -13.97 8.53 -34.09
C SER A 94 -14.72 7.75 -33.02
N ILE A 95 -14.44 6.45 -32.90
CA ILE A 95 -15.00 5.58 -31.87
C ILE A 95 -14.45 5.99 -30.50
N GLN A 96 -13.14 6.23 -30.39
CA GLN A 96 -12.49 6.67 -29.14
C GLN A 96 -13.11 7.95 -28.61
N ASN A 97 -13.32 8.95 -29.46
CA ASN A 97 -13.94 10.23 -29.06
C ASN A 97 -15.39 10.04 -28.58
N ALA A 98 -16.18 9.20 -29.26
CA ALA A 98 -17.53 8.90 -28.81
C ALA A 98 -17.54 8.15 -27.48
N LEU A 99 -16.58 7.23 -27.25
CA LEU A 99 -16.40 6.52 -25.98
C LEU A 99 -15.99 7.47 -24.86
N LEU A 100 -15.15 8.48 -25.13
CA LEU A 100 -14.79 9.49 -24.12
C LEU A 100 -16.03 10.20 -23.56
N THR A 101 -16.97 10.60 -24.40
CA THR A 101 -18.23 11.22 -23.98
C THR A 101 -19.12 10.22 -23.24
N ALA A 102 -19.28 9.01 -23.80
CA ALA A 102 -20.09 7.95 -23.22
C ALA A 102 -19.61 7.55 -21.81
N ILE A 103 -18.31 7.47 -21.58
CA ILE A 103 -17.73 7.08 -20.29
C ILE A 103 -17.84 8.21 -19.25
N ASN A 104 -17.60 9.46 -19.68
CA ASN A 104 -17.56 10.59 -18.74
C ASN A 104 -18.94 11.10 -18.37
N GLU A 105 -19.76 11.35 -19.37
CA GLU A 105 -21.00 12.09 -19.22
C GLU A 105 -22.22 11.17 -19.20
N ARG A 106 -22.02 9.89 -19.51
CA ARG A 106 -23.11 8.91 -19.63
C ARG A 106 -24.17 9.34 -20.63
N ILE A 107 -23.75 10.01 -21.70
CA ILE A 107 -24.62 10.46 -22.77
C ILE A 107 -24.10 9.99 -24.13
N PHE A 108 -25.00 9.90 -25.07
CA PHE A 108 -24.71 9.67 -26.49
C PHE A 108 -25.52 10.65 -27.33
N GLN A 109 -24.85 11.35 -28.25
CA GLN A 109 -25.49 12.28 -29.18
C GLN A 109 -26.02 11.49 -30.37
N ASN A 110 -27.34 11.41 -30.53
CA ASN A 110 -27.99 10.73 -31.60
C ASN A 110 -28.79 11.72 -32.49
N GLY A 111 -28.12 12.28 -33.50
CA GLY A 111 -28.63 13.44 -34.22
C GLY A 111 -28.80 14.65 -33.31
N ASP A 112 -30.02 15.21 -33.30
CA ASP A 112 -30.35 16.34 -32.42
C ASP A 112 -30.71 15.92 -30.98
N LYS A 113 -30.83 14.61 -30.72
CA LYS A 113 -31.20 14.07 -29.42
C LYS A 113 -30.01 13.65 -28.60
N THR A 114 -29.97 14.06 -27.34
CA THR A 114 -29.03 13.56 -26.34
C THR A 114 -29.66 12.41 -25.57
N LEU A 115 -29.13 11.20 -25.71
CA LEU A 115 -29.58 10.00 -25.02
C LEU A 115 -28.75 9.81 -23.75
N ARG A 116 -29.42 9.61 -22.60
CA ARG A 116 -28.73 9.18 -21.38
C ARG A 116 -28.52 7.66 -21.45
N LEU A 117 -27.27 7.24 -21.22
CA LEU A 117 -26.88 5.84 -21.26
C LEU A 117 -27.25 5.14 -19.96
N PRO A 118 -27.95 3.97 -20.00
CA PRO A 118 -28.23 3.17 -18.80
C PRO A 118 -27.01 2.40 -18.31
N MET A 119 -25.86 2.66 -18.86
CA MET A 119 -24.62 1.90 -18.65
C MET A 119 -24.17 1.98 -17.18
N LYS A 120 -24.09 0.81 -16.50
CA LYS A 120 -23.57 0.65 -15.12
C LYS A 120 -22.07 0.41 -15.12
N ALA A 121 -21.57 -0.39 -16.06
CA ALA A 121 -20.14 -0.63 -16.21
C ALA A 121 -19.73 -0.72 -17.67
N LEU A 122 -18.55 -0.17 -17.97
CA LEU A 122 -17.81 -0.45 -19.19
C LEU A 122 -16.54 -1.21 -18.82
N ILE A 123 -16.42 -2.42 -19.37
CA ILE A 123 -15.26 -3.27 -19.22
C ILE A 123 -14.51 -3.26 -20.54
N ALA A 124 -13.32 -2.72 -20.56
CA ALA A 124 -12.43 -2.82 -21.69
C ALA A 124 -11.37 -3.89 -21.45
N ALA A 125 -10.90 -4.52 -22.50
CA ALA A 125 -9.83 -5.49 -22.41
C ALA A 125 -8.81 -5.26 -23.53
N SER A 126 -7.56 -5.60 -23.27
CA SER A 126 -6.50 -5.70 -24.27
C SER A 126 -5.35 -6.58 -23.78
N ASN A 127 -4.52 -7.02 -24.71
CA ASN A 127 -3.29 -7.74 -24.41
C ASN A 127 -2.12 -6.78 -24.11
N GLU A 128 -2.26 -5.52 -24.47
CA GLU A 128 -1.24 -4.47 -24.38
C GLU A 128 -1.82 -3.20 -23.78
N LEU A 129 -0.96 -2.33 -23.29
CA LEU A 129 -1.29 -0.98 -22.86
C LEU A 129 -1.39 -0.05 -24.09
N PRO A 130 -2.02 1.13 -23.96
CA PRO A 130 -2.05 2.11 -25.05
C PRO A 130 -0.61 2.50 -25.43
N ALA A 131 -0.35 2.57 -26.73
CA ALA A 131 0.95 3.02 -27.22
C ALA A 131 1.17 4.49 -26.86
N GLU A 132 2.41 4.83 -26.54
CA GLU A 132 2.82 6.21 -26.30
C GLU A 132 2.68 7.00 -27.61
N GLU A 133 2.32 8.28 -27.52
CA GLU A 133 2.19 9.22 -28.64
C GLU A 133 0.95 8.98 -29.57
N GLU A 134 0.08 8.03 -29.29
CA GLU A 134 -1.17 7.84 -30.06
C GLU A 134 -2.36 8.68 -29.55
N GLY A 135 -2.17 9.51 -28.52
CA GLY A 135 -3.22 10.37 -27.96
C GLY A 135 -4.28 9.60 -27.17
N LEU A 136 -3.96 8.38 -26.72
CA LEU A 136 -4.85 7.47 -26.00
C LEU A 136 -4.90 7.72 -24.49
N GLU A 137 -4.03 8.61 -23.98
CA GLU A 137 -3.89 8.91 -22.55
C GLU A 137 -5.22 9.39 -21.96
N ALA A 138 -5.97 10.17 -22.73
CA ALA A 138 -7.28 10.66 -22.32
C ALA A 138 -8.28 9.54 -22.09
N LEU A 139 -8.30 8.52 -22.95
CA LEU A 139 -9.16 7.35 -22.80
C LEU A 139 -8.64 6.43 -21.69
N TRP A 140 -7.31 6.26 -21.58
CA TRP A 140 -6.67 5.49 -20.52
C TRP A 140 -7.00 6.03 -19.12
N ASP A 141 -6.99 7.35 -18.91
CA ASP A 141 -7.35 7.99 -17.63
C ASP A 141 -8.83 7.77 -17.24
N ARG A 142 -9.73 7.36 -18.17
CA ARG A 142 -11.14 7.06 -17.87
C ARG A 142 -11.34 5.69 -17.24
N PHE A 143 -10.43 4.76 -17.46
CA PHE A 143 -10.48 3.46 -16.81
C PHE A 143 -9.92 3.57 -15.39
N LEU A 144 -10.84 3.67 -14.41
CA LEU A 144 -10.48 3.83 -13.01
C LEU A 144 -9.82 2.56 -12.48
N VAL A 145 -10.52 1.43 -12.61
CA VAL A 145 -10.04 0.14 -12.12
C VAL A 145 -9.28 -0.57 -13.22
N ARG A 146 -8.07 -0.96 -12.92
CA ARG A 146 -7.15 -1.62 -13.86
C ARG A 146 -6.67 -2.90 -13.23
N MET A 147 -6.88 -4.01 -13.90
CA MET A 147 -6.56 -5.34 -13.38
C MET A 147 -5.72 -6.10 -14.39
N VAL A 148 -4.71 -6.79 -13.89
CA VAL A 148 -3.91 -7.71 -14.70
C VAL A 148 -4.54 -9.10 -14.60
N SER A 149 -4.92 -9.66 -15.75
CA SER A 149 -5.50 -11.00 -15.87
C SER A 149 -4.42 -11.97 -16.33
N ASN A 150 -3.78 -12.64 -15.40
CA ASN A 150 -2.74 -13.63 -15.70
C ASN A 150 -3.31 -15.01 -15.93
N CYS A 151 -2.51 -15.90 -16.55
CA CYS A 151 -2.80 -17.33 -16.56
C CYS A 151 -2.81 -17.88 -15.12
N ILE A 152 -3.54 -18.98 -14.92
CA ILE A 152 -3.59 -19.67 -13.63
C ILE A 152 -2.18 -20.12 -13.24
N GLN A 153 -1.70 -19.65 -12.09
CA GLN A 153 -0.35 -19.94 -11.57
C GLN A 153 -0.32 -21.18 -10.67
N SER A 154 -1.43 -21.47 -9.99
CA SER A 154 -1.55 -22.61 -9.10
C SER A 154 -1.89 -23.88 -9.87
N GLU A 155 -1.06 -24.94 -9.75
CA GLU A 155 -1.36 -26.24 -10.35
C GLU A 155 -2.71 -26.81 -9.86
N ALA A 156 -3.03 -26.63 -8.59
CA ALA A 156 -4.27 -27.10 -8.01
C ALA A 156 -5.49 -26.45 -8.69
N GLU A 157 -5.45 -25.12 -8.91
CA GLU A 157 -6.50 -24.40 -9.60
C GLU A 157 -6.54 -24.74 -11.09
N PHE A 158 -5.38 -24.92 -11.72
CA PHE A 158 -5.30 -25.35 -13.12
C PHE A 158 -5.98 -26.71 -13.32
N PHE A 159 -5.64 -27.72 -12.50
CA PHE A 159 -6.28 -29.04 -12.60
C PHE A 159 -7.76 -29.00 -12.18
N LYS A 160 -8.16 -28.14 -11.26
CA LYS A 160 -9.58 -27.91 -10.94
C LYS A 160 -10.33 -27.38 -12.16
N MET A 161 -9.76 -26.42 -12.89
CA MET A 161 -10.32 -25.88 -14.13
C MET A 161 -10.47 -27.00 -15.20
N ILE A 162 -9.43 -27.82 -15.41
CA ILE A 162 -9.46 -28.91 -16.42
C ILE A 162 -10.51 -29.98 -16.05
N ARG A 163 -10.67 -30.30 -14.78
CA ARG A 163 -11.65 -31.31 -14.32
C ARG A 163 -13.09 -30.81 -14.34
N ASN A 164 -13.31 -29.50 -14.18
CA ASN A 164 -14.63 -28.89 -14.25
C ASN A 164 -15.01 -28.58 -15.73
N GLN A 165 -15.44 -29.59 -16.46
CA GLN A 165 -15.83 -29.46 -17.87
C GLN A 165 -17.19 -28.80 -18.09
N ALA A 166 -18.01 -28.64 -17.06
CA ALA A 166 -19.31 -28.01 -17.18
C ALA A 166 -19.22 -26.51 -16.95
N ILE A 167 -19.41 -25.73 -18.01
CA ILE A 167 -19.85 -24.34 -17.88
C ILE A 167 -21.28 -24.43 -17.31
N GLN A 168 -21.41 -24.48 -15.99
CA GLN A 168 -22.73 -24.36 -15.38
C GLN A 168 -23.24 -22.95 -15.68
N ASP A 169 -24.42 -22.87 -16.30
CA ASP A 169 -25.17 -21.63 -16.34
C ASP A 169 -25.45 -21.22 -14.90
N VAL A 170 -24.76 -20.17 -14.45
CA VAL A 170 -24.93 -19.64 -13.11
C VAL A 170 -26.25 -18.88 -13.09
N ALA A 171 -27.29 -19.49 -12.53
CA ALA A 171 -28.53 -18.80 -12.26
C ALA A 171 -28.39 -18.05 -10.91
N VAL A 172 -28.55 -16.74 -10.94
CA VAL A 172 -28.63 -15.92 -9.72
C VAL A 172 -30.09 -15.90 -9.26
N PRO A 173 -30.40 -16.21 -7.98
CA PRO A 173 -31.75 -16.09 -7.45
C PRO A 173 -32.33 -14.68 -7.70
N SER A 174 -33.62 -14.63 -8.04
CA SER A 174 -34.27 -13.37 -8.45
C SER A 174 -34.31 -12.29 -7.37
N ASP A 175 -34.28 -12.71 -6.11
CA ASP A 175 -34.25 -11.84 -4.93
C ASP A 175 -32.87 -11.20 -4.67
N LEU A 176 -31.82 -11.74 -5.27
CA LEU A 176 -30.46 -11.21 -5.21
C LEU A 176 -30.10 -10.29 -6.38
N LEU A 177 -31.01 -10.13 -7.35
CA LEU A 177 -30.76 -9.27 -8.50
C LEU A 177 -30.93 -7.80 -8.14
N ILE A 178 -29.96 -6.98 -8.54
CA ILE A 178 -29.98 -5.53 -8.34
C ILE A 178 -31.02 -4.93 -9.31
N THR A 179 -32.05 -4.30 -8.76
CA THR A 179 -33.06 -3.56 -9.56
C THR A 179 -32.57 -2.13 -9.84
N GLU A 180 -33.14 -1.47 -10.84
CA GLU A 180 -32.82 -0.08 -11.16
C GLU A 180 -33.10 0.87 -9.98
N THR A 181 -34.22 0.67 -9.32
CA THR A 181 -34.60 1.47 -8.14
C THR A 181 -33.65 1.28 -6.97
N GLN A 182 -33.17 0.06 -6.72
CA GLN A 182 -32.16 -0.19 -5.70
C GLN A 182 -30.81 0.45 -6.09
N TYR A 183 -30.41 0.33 -7.34
CA TYR A 183 -29.19 0.95 -7.82
C TYR A 183 -29.20 2.47 -7.61
N ASP A 184 -30.29 3.15 -7.96
CA ASP A 184 -30.43 4.60 -7.81
C ASP A 184 -30.46 5.03 -6.31
N SER A 185 -31.15 4.25 -5.45
CA SER A 185 -31.10 4.46 -3.99
C SER A 185 -29.69 4.33 -3.44
N TRP A 186 -28.97 3.28 -3.84
CA TRP A 186 -27.59 3.04 -3.41
C TRP A 186 -26.63 4.17 -3.80
N GLN A 187 -26.82 4.79 -4.99
CA GLN A 187 -26.00 5.93 -5.37
C GLN A 187 -26.14 7.11 -4.39
N GLN A 188 -27.33 7.33 -3.85
CA GLN A 188 -27.57 8.38 -2.84
C GLN A 188 -26.94 8.01 -1.50
N GLU A 189 -27.08 6.76 -1.07
CA GLU A 189 -26.54 6.25 0.18
C GLU A 189 -25.00 6.22 0.16
N ILE A 190 -24.38 5.78 -0.94
CA ILE A 190 -22.92 5.78 -1.15
C ILE A 190 -22.35 7.20 -0.99
N ASN A 191 -23.02 8.20 -1.56
CA ASN A 191 -22.58 9.60 -1.43
C ASN A 191 -22.65 10.12 0.02
N SER A 192 -23.42 9.48 0.91
CA SER A 192 -23.51 9.83 2.32
C SER A 192 -22.43 9.17 3.19
N VAL A 193 -21.69 8.19 2.67
CA VAL A 193 -20.61 7.49 3.39
C VAL A 193 -19.50 8.47 3.76
N GLN A 194 -19.16 8.51 5.04
CA GLN A 194 -18.17 9.45 5.58
C GLN A 194 -16.75 9.08 5.18
N ILE A 195 -15.91 10.10 5.06
CA ILE A 195 -14.47 9.97 4.77
C ILE A 195 -13.69 10.44 6.00
N PRO A 196 -13.21 9.52 6.87
CA PRO A 196 -12.47 9.88 8.07
C PRO A 196 -11.10 10.53 7.76
N ASP A 197 -10.60 11.34 8.68
CA ASP A 197 -9.28 12.01 8.56
C ASP A 197 -8.13 11.03 8.41
N GLU A 198 -8.23 9.85 8.98
CA GLU A 198 -7.20 8.81 8.85
C GLU A 198 -7.05 8.32 7.40
N ILE A 199 -8.16 8.22 6.66
CA ILE A 199 -8.17 7.89 5.22
C ILE A 199 -7.54 9.03 4.42
N CYS A 200 -7.88 10.28 4.75
CA CYS A 200 -7.25 11.45 4.12
C CYS A 200 -5.73 11.48 4.37
N ALA A 201 -5.29 11.10 5.57
CA ALA A 201 -3.87 11.00 5.91
C ALA A 201 -3.15 9.90 5.13
N ALA A 202 -3.77 8.71 4.98
CA ALA A 202 -3.23 7.61 4.18
C ALA A 202 -3.11 8.00 2.71
N VAL A 203 -4.15 8.56 2.12
CA VAL A 203 -4.13 9.04 0.72
C VAL A 203 -3.12 10.16 0.52
N SER A 204 -2.98 11.10 1.48
CA SER A 204 -1.96 12.16 1.42
C SER A 204 -0.55 11.59 1.43
N CYS A 205 -0.31 10.49 2.17
CA CYS A 205 0.96 9.78 2.15
C CYS A 205 1.23 9.18 0.77
N ILE A 206 0.26 8.49 0.17
CA ILE A 206 0.38 7.92 -1.18
C ILE A 206 0.68 9.02 -2.20
N ARG A 207 -0.07 10.14 -2.19
CA ARG A 207 0.14 11.28 -3.09
C ARG A 207 1.55 11.87 -2.97
N LYS A 208 2.08 11.96 -1.75
CA LYS A 208 3.45 12.43 -1.52
C LYS A 208 4.47 11.47 -2.12
N GLN A 209 4.32 10.18 -1.90
CA GLN A 209 5.23 9.15 -2.44
C GLN A 209 5.18 9.09 -3.97
N LEU A 210 3.99 9.17 -4.59
CA LEU A 210 3.84 9.28 -6.05
C LEU A 210 4.62 10.48 -6.60
N LYS A 211 4.49 11.65 -5.95
CA LYS A 211 5.23 12.87 -6.35
C LYS A 211 6.74 12.75 -6.14
N GLU A 212 7.19 12.00 -5.15
CA GLU A 212 8.61 11.74 -4.91
C GLU A 212 9.17 10.78 -5.96
N GLN A 213 8.42 9.75 -6.37
CA GLN A 213 8.82 8.85 -7.43
C GLN A 213 8.90 9.55 -8.79
N SER A 214 7.93 10.41 -9.12
CA SER A 214 7.92 11.15 -10.38
C SER A 214 9.07 12.16 -10.54
N LYS A 215 9.84 12.43 -9.48
CA LYS A 215 11.01 13.33 -9.52
C LYS A 215 12.34 12.62 -9.75
N LYS A 216 12.36 11.29 -9.79
CA LYS A 216 13.58 10.52 -10.05
C LYS A 216 14.04 10.69 -11.50
N GLU A 217 15.34 10.76 -11.73
CA GLU A 217 15.93 11.12 -13.04
C GLU A 217 15.54 10.18 -14.19
N ASP A 218 15.37 8.88 -13.91
CA ASP A 218 15.07 7.85 -14.92
C ASP A 218 13.58 7.48 -15.01
N VAL A 219 12.66 8.31 -14.48
CA VAL A 219 11.23 7.98 -14.39
C VAL A 219 10.41 8.96 -15.22
N ASN A 220 9.56 8.42 -16.11
CA ASN A 220 8.58 9.25 -16.80
C ASN A 220 7.52 9.73 -15.78
N VAL A 221 7.36 11.06 -15.69
CA VAL A 221 6.40 11.71 -14.77
C VAL A 221 4.98 11.16 -14.95
N MET A 222 4.58 10.85 -16.19
CA MET A 222 3.24 10.34 -16.52
C MET A 222 2.98 8.95 -15.96
N ASP A 223 4.02 8.15 -15.65
CA ASP A 223 3.86 6.81 -15.09
C ASP A 223 3.24 6.85 -13.68
N TYR A 224 3.48 7.92 -12.92
CA TYR A 224 2.97 8.14 -11.56
C TYR A 224 1.98 9.31 -11.46
N TYR A 225 1.58 9.89 -12.59
CA TYR A 225 0.60 10.97 -12.59
C TYR A 225 -0.82 10.43 -12.38
N ILE A 226 -1.52 11.00 -11.41
CA ILE A 226 -2.95 10.70 -11.12
C ILE A 226 -3.71 12.02 -11.12
N SER A 227 -4.70 12.14 -11.99
CA SER A 227 -5.53 13.34 -12.11
C SER A 227 -6.44 13.53 -10.88
N ASP A 228 -6.79 14.79 -10.55
CA ASP A 228 -7.71 15.08 -9.43
C ASP A 228 -9.09 14.44 -9.66
N ARG A 229 -9.54 14.36 -10.91
CA ARG A 229 -10.77 13.63 -11.27
C ARG A 229 -10.65 12.16 -10.90
N ARG A 230 -9.52 11.51 -11.19
CA ARG A 230 -9.27 10.11 -10.86
C ARG A 230 -9.25 9.91 -9.34
N TRP A 231 -8.66 10.82 -8.57
CA TRP A 231 -8.73 10.78 -7.10
C TRP A 231 -10.16 10.86 -6.61
N LYS A 232 -11.00 11.77 -7.15
CA LYS A 232 -12.42 11.85 -6.79
C LYS A 232 -13.15 10.53 -7.01
N LYS A 233 -12.89 9.87 -8.14
CA LYS A 233 -13.45 8.56 -8.47
C LYS A 233 -12.91 7.45 -7.56
N CYS A 234 -11.63 7.48 -7.18
CA CYS A 234 -11.06 6.59 -6.18
C CYS A 234 -11.83 6.67 -4.85
N PHE A 235 -12.07 7.87 -4.33
CA PHE A 235 -12.85 8.04 -3.10
C PHE A 235 -14.27 7.50 -3.23
N HIS A 236 -14.94 7.74 -4.36
CA HIS A 236 -16.26 7.19 -4.62
C HIS A 236 -16.26 5.64 -4.66
N LEU A 237 -15.21 5.04 -5.21
CA LEU A 237 -15.03 3.59 -5.19
C LEU A 237 -14.85 3.06 -3.75
N LEU A 238 -14.05 3.75 -2.90
CA LEU A 238 -13.87 3.39 -1.50
C LEU A 238 -15.17 3.55 -0.70
N GLN A 239 -15.96 4.62 -0.95
CA GLN A 239 -17.28 4.80 -0.35
C GLN A 239 -18.23 3.66 -0.75
N THR A 240 -18.20 3.26 -2.02
CA THR A 240 -18.99 2.12 -2.52
C THR A 240 -18.57 0.82 -1.84
N SER A 241 -17.26 0.59 -1.64
CA SER A 241 -16.76 -0.56 -0.89
C SER A 241 -17.27 -0.56 0.54
N ALA A 242 -17.16 0.56 1.25
CA ALA A 242 -17.65 0.69 2.62
C ALA A 242 -19.14 0.42 2.72
N PHE A 243 -19.93 1.00 1.81
CA PHE A 243 -21.38 0.81 1.73
C PHE A 243 -21.75 -0.66 1.55
N LEU A 244 -21.16 -1.34 0.57
CA LEU A 244 -21.44 -2.75 0.27
C LEU A 244 -20.96 -3.70 1.39
N ASN A 245 -20.00 -3.28 2.20
CA ASN A 245 -19.61 -3.96 3.44
C ASN A 245 -20.49 -3.57 4.65
N GLY A 246 -21.59 -2.83 4.45
CA GLY A 246 -22.53 -2.41 5.51
C GLY A 246 -22.01 -1.32 6.44
N ARG A 247 -20.98 -0.56 6.02
CA ARG A 247 -20.35 0.49 6.82
C ARG A 247 -20.81 1.87 6.40
N LYS A 248 -20.90 2.79 7.38
CA LYS A 248 -21.28 4.21 7.17
C LYS A 248 -20.06 5.13 6.94
N ALA A 249 -18.87 4.59 7.04
CA ALA A 249 -17.61 5.30 6.81
C ALA A 249 -16.60 4.37 6.13
N ILE A 250 -15.70 4.95 5.33
CA ILE A 250 -14.54 4.26 4.79
C ILE A 250 -13.62 3.88 5.96
N ASP A 251 -13.00 2.71 5.90
CA ASP A 251 -11.96 2.32 6.84
C ASP A 251 -10.66 1.89 6.14
N MET A 252 -9.65 1.56 6.92
CA MET A 252 -8.32 1.22 6.37
C MET A 252 -8.30 -0.05 5.52
N THR A 253 -9.32 -0.94 5.65
CA THR A 253 -9.42 -2.14 4.79
C THR A 253 -9.84 -1.81 3.35
N ASP A 254 -10.32 -0.60 3.08
CA ASP A 254 -10.64 -0.17 1.72
C ASP A 254 -9.40 0.36 0.98
N ILE A 255 -8.38 0.86 1.69
CA ILE A 255 -7.18 1.48 1.09
C ILE A 255 -6.44 0.56 0.12
N PRO A 256 -6.26 -0.76 0.37
CA PRO A 256 -5.60 -1.65 -0.59
C PRO A 256 -6.24 -1.70 -1.97
N LEU A 257 -7.55 -1.42 -2.09
CA LEU A 257 -8.26 -1.36 -3.37
C LEU A 257 -7.67 -0.30 -4.32
N LEU A 258 -7.02 0.73 -3.77
CA LEU A 258 -6.34 1.76 -4.55
C LEU A 258 -5.19 1.23 -5.41
N VAL A 259 -4.62 0.07 -5.09
CA VAL A 259 -3.62 -0.60 -5.93
C VAL A 259 -4.15 -0.75 -7.35
N HIS A 260 -5.41 -1.12 -7.50
CA HIS A 260 -6.05 -1.30 -8.81
C HIS A 260 -6.43 0.01 -9.51
N CYS A 261 -6.25 1.15 -8.83
CA CYS A 261 -6.66 2.47 -9.36
C CYS A 261 -5.48 3.39 -9.69
N LEU A 262 -4.26 3.11 -9.23
CA LEU A 262 -3.20 4.12 -9.23
C LEU A 262 -2.04 3.84 -10.21
N TRP A 263 -1.94 2.65 -10.80
CA TRP A 263 -0.88 2.37 -11.77
C TRP A 263 -1.24 2.83 -13.19
N ASN A 264 -0.23 3.25 -13.95
CA ASN A 264 -0.36 3.61 -15.36
C ASN A 264 0.37 2.62 -16.27
N LYS A 265 1.46 2.02 -15.80
CA LYS A 265 2.22 0.95 -16.46
C LYS A 265 2.32 -0.27 -15.55
N SER A 266 2.37 -1.47 -16.12
CA SER A 266 2.48 -2.73 -15.37
C SER A 266 3.73 -2.79 -14.50
N GLU A 267 4.84 -2.21 -14.97
CA GLU A 267 6.12 -2.15 -14.28
C GLU A 267 6.07 -1.32 -12.98
N THR A 268 5.11 -0.39 -12.88
CA THR A 268 4.94 0.46 -11.69
C THR A 268 4.12 -0.21 -10.59
N ILE A 269 3.43 -1.32 -10.88
CA ILE A 269 2.53 -2.00 -9.92
C ILE A 269 3.23 -2.33 -8.59
N PRO A 270 4.45 -2.92 -8.57
CA PRO A 270 5.13 -3.21 -7.30
C PRO A 270 5.36 -1.97 -6.45
N ALA A 271 5.77 -0.86 -7.07
CA ALA A 271 5.99 0.41 -6.36
C ALA A 271 4.66 0.98 -5.81
N ILE A 272 3.57 0.87 -6.57
CA ILE A 272 2.23 1.28 -6.12
C ILE A 272 1.77 0.43 -4.92
N ILE A 273 1.98 -0.89 -4.97
CA ILE A 273 1.68 -1.79 -3.85
C ILE A 273 2.43 -1.33 -2.59
N ASP A 274 3.73 -1.07 -2.70
CA ASP A 274 4.54 -0.62 -1.56
C ASP A 274 4.05 0.72 -1.00
N MET A 275 3.67 1.68 -1.86
CA MET A 275 3.13 2.98 -1.44
C MET A 275 1.79 2.83 -0.71
N VAL A 276 0.89 2.02 -1.27
CA VAL A 276 -0.44 1.78 -0.68
C VAL A 276 -0.31 1.02 0.64
N CYS A 277 0.48 -0.05 0.69
CA CYS A 277 0.72 -0.81 1.91
C CYS A 277 1.37 0.05 3.01
N SER A 278 2.41 0.83 2.68
CA SER A 278 3.07 1.72 3.67
C SER A 278 2.14 2.79 4.21
N SER A 279 1.14 3.22 3.44
CA SER A 279 0.17 4.21 3.90
C SER A 279 -0.75 3.70 5.01
N LEU A 280 -0.94 2.37 5.14
CA LEU A 280 -1.77 1.76 6.19
C LEU A 280 -1.23 2.04 7.59
N THR A 281 0.08 2.13 7.73
CA THR A 281 0.76 2.33 9.02
C THR A 281 1.30 3.75 9.21
N VAL A 282 0.96 4.68 8.30
CA VAL A 282 1.53 6.04 8.26
C VAL A 282 1.36 6.81 9.58
N LYS A 283 0.25 6.60 10.29
CA LYS A 283 -0.03 7.27 11.57
C LYS A 283 0.90 6.74 12.66
N ALA A 284 1.03 5.43 12.78
CA ALA A 284 1.93 4.78 13.72
C ALA A 284 3.39 5.10 13.41
N ASP A 285 3.79 5.00 12.14
CA ASP A 285 5.16 5.27 11.70
C ASP A 285 5.60 6.72 11.98
N LYS A 286 4.72 7.71 11.73
CA LYS A 286 5.00 9.11 12.08
C LYS A 286 5.15 9.33 13.58
N GLN A 287 4.36 8.64 14.40
CA GLN A 287 4.45 8.73 15.85
C GLN A 287 5.74 8.09 16.35
N ILE A 288 6.09 6.90 15.83
CA ILE A 288 7.36 6.22 16.15
C ILE A 288 8.56 7.12 15.79
N GLU A 289 8.54 7.70 14.57
CA GLU A 289 9.62 8.59 14.12
C GLU A 289 9.75 9.84 15.00
N LYS A 290 8.62 10.46 15.39
CA LYS A 290 8.61 11.60 16.31
C LYS A 290 9.20 11.22 17.67
N LEU A 291 8.69 10.16 18.29
CA LEU A 291 9.14 9.69 19.58
C LEU A 291 10.63 9.29 19.56
N SER A 292 11.09 8.68 18.45
CA SER A 292 12.51 8.37 18.26
C SER A 292 13.37 9.63 18.23
N LYS A 293 12.93 10.68 17.51
CA LYS A 293 13.64 11.97 17.44
C LYS A 293 13.67 12.68 18.80
N ASP A 294 12.59 12.61 19.56
CA ASP A 294 12.50 13.22 20.88
C ASP A 294 13.49 12.55 21.87
N ILE A 295 13.58 11.23 21.89
CA ILE A 295 14.61 10.49 22.65
C ILE A 295 16.02 10.85 22.15
N ASP A 296 16.26 10.86 20.85
CA ASP A 296 17.58 11.17 20.30
C ASP A 296 18.01 12.61 20.64
N LYS A 297 17.06 13.55 20.66
CA LYS A 297 17.30 14.93 21.08
C LYS A 297 17.67 15.01 22.57
N ALA A 298 16.90 14.35 23.43
CA ALA A 298 17.18 14.29 24.86
C ALA A 298 18.58 13.69 25.18
N LEU A 299 18.93 12.62 24.45
CA LEU A 299 20.25 12.00 24.56
C LEU A 299 21.39 12.92 24.08
N LYS A 300 21.19 13.71 23.02
CA LYS A 300 22.16 14.70 22.50
C LYS A 300 22.34 15.90 23.44
N GLU A 301 21.27 16.45 23.97
CA GLU A 301 21.34 17.58 24.93
C GLU A 301 22.11 17.20 26.16
N LYS A 302 21.95 15.97 26.64
CA LYS A 302 22.71 15.45 27.79
C LYS A 302 24.18 15.29 27.49
N SER A 303 24.57 14.89 26.29
CA SER A 303 25.99 14.77 25.91
C SER A 303 26.67 16.14 25.79
N LYS A 304 25.95 17.20 25.39
CA LYS A 304 26.48 18.59 25.31
C LYS A 304 26.70 19.25 26.68
N GLN A 305 25.87 18.93 27.67
CA GLN A 305 26.04 19.48 29.04
C GLN A 305 27.25 18.89 29.76
N LYS A 306 27.85 17.81 29.27
CA LYS A 306 29.05 17.18 29.86
C LYS A 306 30.40 17.70 29.34
N THR A 307 30.43 18.64 28.39
CA THR A 307 31.67 19.25 27.89
C THR A 307 32.23 20.34 28.84
N GLY A 308 31.59 20.59 29.98
CA GLY A 308 32.15 21.34 31.08
C GLY A 308 32.85 20.40 32.07
N THR A 309 34.14 20.15 31.84
CA THR A 309 35.16 19.67 32.83
C THR A 309 34.66 18.83 34.00
N THR A 310 34.69 17.50 33.84
CA THR A 310 35.28 16.59 34.84
C THR A 310 35.55 15.25 34.18
N SER A 311 36.80 14.85 34.09
CA SER A 311 37.25 13.50 33.79
C SER A 311 36.62 12.54 34.82
N VAL A 312 35.50 11.94 34.46
CA VAL A 312 34.97 10.78 35.20
C VAL A 312 35.86 9.62 34.84
N SER A 313 36.74 9.26 35.77
CA SER A 313 37.57 8.07 35.65
C SER A 313 36.68 6.84 35.41
N ASP A 314 37.11 5.98 34.50
CA ASP A 314 36.48 4.69 34.11
C ASP A 314 36.22 3.71 35.26
N SER A 315 36.49 4.12 36.51
CA SER A 315 36.46 3.29 37.71
C SER A 315 35.06 2.88 38.20
N ASN A 316 33.99 3.40 37.61
CA ASN A 316 32.61 3.18 38.09
C ASN A 316 31.75 2.23 37.23
N LEU A 317 32.33 1.57 36.23
CA LEU A 317 31.62 0.58 35.42
C LEU A 317 31.82 -0.83 35.99
N SER A 318 30.74 -1.54 36.29
CA SER A 318 30.79 -2.93 36.74
C SER A 318 31.33 -3.83 35.64
N VAL A 319 32.31 -4.62 35.96
CA VAL A 319 32.96 -5.50 35.04
C VAL A 319 32.73 -6.95 35.48
N THR A 320 31.94 -7.71 34.76
CA THR A 320 31.74 -9.14 35.03
C THR A 320 32.92 -9.98 34.59
N SER A 321 33.80 -9.41 33.74
CA SER A 321 35.09 -9.99 33.40
C SER A 321 36.13 -8.88 33.17
N TYR A 322 37.40 -9.18 33.36
CA TYR A 322 38.51 -8.25 33.16
C TYR A 322 38.52 -7.60 31.76
N PHE A 323 38.03 -8.31 30.75
CA PHE A 323 38.10 -7.89 29.32
C PHE A 323 36.81 -7.37 28.75
N TYR A 324 35.66 -7.54 29.42
CA TYR A 324 34.35 -7.24 28.85
C TYR A 324 33.49 -6.35 29.74
N TYR A 325 32.69 -5.47 29.09
CA TYR A 325 31.52 -4.87 29.70
C TYR A 325 30.32 -5.76 29.49
N THR A 326 29.47 -5.96 30.48
CA THR A 326 28.18 -6.62 30.32
C THR A 326 27.16 -5.59 29.86
N ILE A 327 26.50 -5.88 28.72
CA ILE A 327 25.41 -5.07 28.16
C ILE A 327 24.11 -5.48 28.84
N GLN A 328 23.38 -4.48 29.40
CA GLN A 328 22.07 -4.70 30.02
C GLN A 328 20.98 -4.84 28.97
N SER A 329 19.97 -5.68 29.27
CA SER A 329 18.72 -5.79 28.48
C SER A 329 18.89 -6.07 26.99
N TYR A 330 19.93 -6.82 26.60
CA TYR A 330 20.08 -7.25 25.22
C TYR A 330 19.00 -8.30 24.86
N PRO A 331 18.25 -8.16 23.75
CA PRO A 331 17.05 -8.98 23.44
C PRO A 331 17.30 -10.50 23.37
N HIS A 332 18.53 -10.89 23.06
CA HIS A 332 18.89 -12.30 22.89
C HIS A 332 19.65 -12.91 24.08
N GLY A 333 19.53 -12.29 25.26
CA GLY A 333 20.15 -12.78 26.50
C GLY A 333 21.45 -12.06 26.86
N LYS A 334 22.36 -12.73 27.60
CA LYS A 334 23.61 -12.14 28.06
C LYS A 334 24.45 -11.65 26.86
N CYS A 335 24.84 -10.37 26.91
CA CYS A 335 25.64 -9.76 25.86
C CYS A 335 26.87 -9.07 26.43
N LEU A 336 28.00 -9.21 25.80
CA LEU A 336 29.30 -8.74 26.26
C LEU A 336 29.94 -7.86 25.18
N PHE A 337 30.43 -6.67 25.58
CA PHE A 337 31.20 -5.78 24.72
C PHE A 337 32.66 -5.76 25.13
N TYR A 338 33.59 -5.97 24.18
CA TYR A 338 35.03 -6.00 24.51
C TYR A 338 35.55 -4.59 24.81
N LYS A 339 36.16 -4.43 25.99
CA LYS A 339 36.57 -3.11 26.50
C LYS A 339 37.55 -2.36 25.61
N ALA A 340 38.56 -3.07 25.09
CA ALA A 340 39.58 -2.45 24.26
C ALA A 340 39.00 -1.86 22.92
N ASP A 341 37.83 -2.31 22.51
CA ASP A 341 37.20 -1.77 21.32
C ASP A 341 36.46 -0.45 21.58
N TYR A 342 36.15 -0.12 22.87
CA TYR A 342 35.34 1.04 23.23
C TYR A 342 35.98 2.38 22.85
N GLU A 343 37.29 2.48 22.91
CA GLU A 343 38.00 3.68 22.49
C GLU A 343 37.91 3.99 21.01
N TYR A 344 37.75 2.95 20.19
CA TYR A 344 37.69 3.02 18.74
C TYR A 344 36.25 3.18 18.18
N VAL A 345 35.26 3.16 19.09
CA VAL A 345 33.85 3.41 18.67
C VAL A 345 33.62 4.91 18.61
N GLU A 346 33.02 5.38 17.51
CA GLU A 346 32.65 6.77 17.31
C GLU A 346 31.68 7.26 18.41
N ASP A 347 31.86 8.47 18.86
CA ASP A 347 30.97 9.08 19.85
C ASP A 347 29.59 9.36 19.23
N TYR A 348 28.53 9.24 20.01
CA TYR A 348 27.17 9.50 19.58
C TYR A 348 26.98 10.92 19.00
N THR A 349 27.74 11.89 19.50
CA THR A 349 27.68 13.30 19.08
C THR A 349 28.24 13.58 17.70
N THR A 350 29.16 12.73 17.21
CA THR A 350 29.86 12.96 15.93
C THR A 350 29.01 12.78 14.70
N GLY A 351 27.85 12.13 14.82
CA GLY A 351 27.00 11.73 13.70
C GLY A 351 27.53 10.53 12.89
N LYS A 352 28.80 10.14 13.10
CA LYS A 352 29.43 8.98 12.45
C LYS A 352 29.11 7.69 13.20
N THR A 353 29.33 6.55 12.55
CA THR A 353 29.16 5.21 13.13
C THR A 353 30.41 4.38 12.93
N THR A 354 30.71 3.50 13.88
CA THR A 354 31.75 2.47 13.73
C THR A 354 31.10 1.17 13.30
N ASP A 355 31.68 0.49 12.34
CA ASP A 355 31.24 -0.86 11.97
C ASP A 355 31.55 -1.85 13.10
N GLY A 356 30.62 -2.77 13.34
CA GLY A 356 30.79 -3.81 14.34
C GLY A 356 30.17 -5.13 13.92
N ILE A 357 30.42 -6.14 14.70
CA ILE A 357 29.83 -7.48 14.57
C ILE A 357 29.30 -7.96 15.92
N VAL A 358 28.20 -8.71 15.84
CA VAL A 358 27.62 -9.43 16.99
C VAL A 358 27.59 -10.92 16.62
N TYR A 359 28.10 -11.76 17.50
CA TYR A 359 28.14 -13.20 17.31
C TYR A 359 28.01 -13.95 18.65
N PRO A 360 27.51 -15.19 18.68
CA PRO A 360 27.48 -16.01 19.89
C PRO A 360 28.90 -16.39 20.33
N ASP A 361 29.10 -16.52 21.63
CA ASP A 361 30.32 -17.12 22.18
C ASP A 361 30.45 -18.60 21.81
N ASN A 362 31.61 -19.20 22.10
CA ASN A 362 31.88 -20.59 21.73
C ASN A 362 30.89 -21.58 22.38
N ASP A 363 30.40 -21.25 23.57
CA ASP A 363 29.44 -22.09 24.33
C ASP A 363 27.97 -21.72 24.01
N LYS A 364 27.71 -20.72 23.18
CA LYS A 364 26.39 -20.15 22.85
C LYS A 364 25.62 -19.66 24.08
N LYS A 365 26.32 -19.28 25.15
CA LYS A 365 25.72 -18.79 26.42
C LYS A 365 25.64 -17.27 26.48
N ALA A 366 26.39 -16.58 25.64
CA ALA A 366 26.40 -15.11 25.55
C ALA A 366 26.62 -14.66 24.11
N TRP A 367 26.22 -13.42 23.84
CA TRP A 367 26.53 -12.71 22.61
C TRP A 367 27.75 -11.82 22.82
N ILE A 368 28.65 -11.75 21.84
CA ILE A 368 29.85 -10.92 21.89
C ILE A 368 29.73 -9.83 20.84
N VAL A 369 29.89 -8.59 21.26
CA VAL A 369 29.95 -7.41 20.38
C VAL A 369 31.38 -6.95 20.24
N ARG A 370 31.83 -6.73 19.01
CA ARG A 370 33.17 -6.24 18.67
C ARG A 370 33.06 -5.08 17.69
N ALA A 371 33.92 -4.07 17.83
CA ALA A 371 34.06 -3.01 16.85
C ALA A 371 35.08 -3.39 15.77
N ILE A 372 34.85 -2.92 14.53
CA ILE A 372 35.77 -3.05 13.40
C ILE A 372 36.43 -1.70 13.16
N TYR A 373 37.74 -1.60 13.40
CA TYR A 373 38.51 -0.37 13.26
C TYR A 373 39.88 -0.64 12.61
N THR A 374 40.59 0.40 12.25
CA THR A 374 41.97 0.27 11.73
C THR A 374 42.86 -0.33 12.81
N GLY A 375 43.47 -1.49 12.54
CA GLY A 375 44.23 -2.25 13.54
C GLY A 375 43.48 -3.35 14.28
N ALA A 376 42.15 -3.47 14.11
CA ALA A 376 41.39 -4.59 14.67
C ALA A 376 41.93 -5.95 14.14
N PRO A 377 42.00 -7.01 15.00
CA PRO A 377 42.46 -8.33 14.59
C PRO A 377 41.71 -8.84 13.36
N PHE A 378 42.44 -9.42 12.42
CA PHE A 378 41.92 -9.91 11.14
C PHE A 378 40.75 -10.91 11.32
N ALA A 379 40.82 -11.74 12.37
CA ALA A 379 39.76 -12.71 12.71
C ALA A 379 38.38 -12.11 12.95
N TYR A 380 38.27 -10.81 13.31
CA TYR A 380 36.97 -10.14 13.49
C TYR A 380 36.43 -9.53 12.19
N LYS A 381 37.35 -9.10 11.30
CA LYS A 381 36.98 -8.48 10.01
C LYS A 381 36.41 -9.49 9.01
N THR A 382 36.79 -10.75 9.14
CA THR A 382 36.51 -11.83 8.17
C THR A 382 35.56 -12.91 8.68
N LYS A 383 34.99 -12.75 9.89
CA LYS A 383 34.07 -13.73 10.44
C LYS A 383 32.76 -13.73 9.59
N THR A 384 32.56 -14.80 8.81
CA THR A 384 31.44 -14.94 7.86
C THR A 384 30.47 -16.06 8.22
N ASP A 385 30.49 -16.54 9.46
CA ASP A 385 29.56 -17.57 9.91
C ASP A 385 28.10 -17.11 9.85
N ALA A 386 27.17 -18.02 9.58
CA ALA A 386 25.73 -17.74 9.47
C ALA A 386 25.11 -17.04 10.69
N ASN A 387 25.77 -17.09 11.84
CA ASN A 387 25.33 -16.47 13.10
C ASN A 387 25.99 -15.11 13.39
N VAL A 388 26.79 -14.57 12.47
CA VAL A 388 27.45 -13.27 12.65
C VAL A 388 26.59 -12.16 12.05
N LYS A 389 26.11 -11.25 12.88
CA LYS A 389 25.35 -10.07 12.45
C LYS A 389 26.28 -8.86 12.38
N LYS A 390 26.30 -8.15 11.25
CA LYS A 390 26.95 -6.84 11.12
C LYS A 390 26.07 -5.78 11.76
N VAL A 391 26.68 -4.87 12.51
CA VAL A 391 25.96 -3.81 13.27
C VAL A 391 26.71 -2.47 13.17
N LYS A 392 26.00 -1.38 13.41
CA LYS A 392 26.57 -0.05 13.52
C LYS A 392 26.66 0.35 15.00
N LEU A 393 27.84 0.75 15.43
CA LEU A 393 28.15 1.06 16.82
C LEU A 393 28.38 2.57 17.01
N LYS A 394 27.93 3.09 18.17
CA LYS A 394 28.30 4.41 18.68
C LYS A 394 28.46 4.31 20.20
N LYS A 395 29.45 4.96 20.77
CA LYS A 395 29.61 5.01 22.24
C LYS A 395 28.80 6.15 22.86
N CYS A 396 28.34 5.93 24.06
CA CYS A 396 27.75 6.94 24.91
C CYS A 396 28.27 6.75 26.36
N THR A 397 28.07 7.75 27.18
CA THR A 397 28.50 7.65 28.58
C THR A 397 27.81 6.49 29.30
N GLY A 398 28.57 5.47 29.71
CA GLY A 398 28.04 4.31 30.41
C GLY A 398 27.36 3.23 29.56
N GLY A 399 27.48 3.30 28.24
CA GLY A 399 26.85 2.33 27.35
C GLY A 399 27.31 2.42 25.90
N ILE A 400 26.59 1.74 25.04
CA ILE A 400 26.84 1.66 23.58
C ILE A 400 25.54 1.62 22.82
N PHE A 401 25.49 2.26 21.66
CA PHE A 401 24.42 2.07 20.69
C PHE A 401 24.79 0.92 19.74
N ILE A 402 23.86 0.02 19.51
CA ILE A 402 23.95 -1.04 18.52
C ILE A 402 22.78 -0.86 17.56
N ASP A 403 23.05 -0.59 16.28
CA ASP A 403 22.04 -0.27 15.25
C ASP A 403 21.07 0.86 15.66
N GLY A 404 21.56 1.85 16.41
CA GLY A 404 20.77 2.98 16.89
C GLY A 404 20.00 2.72 18.19
N ILE A 405 20.02 1.51 18.73
CA ILE A 405 19.40 1.15 20.01
C ILE A 405 20.43 1.34 21.13
N PRO A 406 20.14 2.14 22.16
CA PRO A 406 21.06 2.35 23.29
C PRO A 406 21.02 1.17 24.26
N TYR A 407 22.19 0.73 24.69
CA TYR A 407 22.37 -0.31 25.71
C TYR A 407 23.31 0.19 26.80
N GLY A 408 22.88 0.13 28.07
CA GLY A 408 23.72 0.44 29.22
C GLY A 408 24.70 -0.68 29.57
N PHE A 409 25.81 -0.33 30.17
CA PHE A 409 26.69 -1.30 30.82
C PHE A 409 26.25 -1.53 32.26
N GLU A 410 26.40 -2.74 32.82
CA GLU A 410 26.11 -3.01 34.21
C GLU A 410 26.97 -2.10 35.13
N LYS A 411 26.33 -1.47 36.13
CA LYS A 411 26.96 -0.55 37.07
C LYS A 411 27.26 -1.22 38.41
N VAL A 412 28.35 -0.84 39.09
CA VAL A 412 28.56 -1.15 40.47
C VAL A 412 27.64 -0.26 41.31
N LYS A 413 26.94 -0.81 42.31
CA LYS A 413 26.09 -0.06 43.23
C LYS A 413 26.92 1.02 43.97
N GLY A 414 26.62 2.29 43.74
CA GLY A 414 27.12 3.40 44.50
C GLY A 414 27.69 4.59 43.72
N ALA A 415 26.87 5.32 42.95
CA ALA A 415 27.20 6.68 42.52
C ALA A 415 25.92 7.48 42.13
N ASN A 416 25.76 8.55 42.87
CA ASN A 416 24.91 9.75 42.81
C ASN A 416 23.83 9.91 41.73
N ALA A 417 22.59 10.04 42.22
CA ALA A 417 21.29 10.01 41.50
C ALA A 417 20.77 11.35 40.96
N THR A 418 21.55 12.44 40.89
CA THR A 418 20.98 13.79 40.70
C THR A 418 21.09 14.42 39.30
N LEU A 419 21.59 13.70 38.28
CA LEU A 419 21.78 14.25 36.90
C LEU A 419 20.86 13.67 35.83
N PHE A 420 19.86 12.89 36.21
CA PHE A 420 19.20 11.97 35.29
C PHE A 420 17.71 12.26 34.97
N SER A 421 17.10 13.32 35.52
CA SER A 421 15.65 13.52 35.48
C SER A 421 15.04 13.85 34.10
N SER A 422 15.76 14.51 33.20
CA SER A 422 15.17 14.97 31.95
C SER A 422 15.01 13.86 30.89
N VAL A 423 16.01 13.00 30.73
CA VAL A 423 15.93 11.87 29.74
C VAL A 423 15.03 10.77 30.26
N GLU A 424 15.03 10.57 31.61
CA GLU A 424 14.13 9.65 32.29
C GLU A 424 12.68 10.05 32.07
N ASN A 425 12.38 11.36 32.16
CA ASN A 425 11.06 11.88 31.86
C ASN A 425 10.67 11.67 30.39
N GLU A 426 11.53 11.99 29.42
CA GLU A 426 11.24 11.79 27.99
C GLU A 426 11.09 10.31 27.62
N ALA A 427 11.94 9.42 28.12
CA ALA A 427 11.84 7.99 27.94
C ALA A 427 10.55 7.43 28.57
N SER A 428 10.21 7.88 29.79
CA SER A 428 8.99 7.50 30.50
C SER A 428 7.74 8.00 29.74
N VAL A 429 7.70 9.26 29.30
CA VAL A 429 6.63 9.85 28.50
C VAL A 429 6.48 9.10 27.18
N THR A 430 7.59 8.73 26.55
CA THR A 430 7.58 7.96 25.31
C THR A 430 6.97 6.57 25.52
N LEU A 431 7.37 5.83 26.56
CA LEU A 431 6.80 4.53 26.89
C LEU A 431 5.30 4.63 27.17
N GLN A 432 4.88 5.60 27.99
CA GLN A 432 3.46 5.84 28.26
C GLN A 432 2.69 6.19 26.97
N THR A 433 3.28 6.97 26.07
CA THR A 433 2.65 7.33 24.80
C THR A 433 2.52 6.11 23.88
N LEU A 434 3.55 5.26 23.81
CA LEU A 434 3.52 4.01 23.05
C LEU A 434 2.44 3.07 23.57
N GLU A 435 2.40 2.85 24.89
CA GLU A 435 1.46 1.90 25.51
C GLU A 435 0.02 2.38 25.52
N ASN A 436 -0.22 3.66 25.83
CA ASN A 436 -1.55 4.19 26.02
C ASN A 436 -2.20 4.76 24.76
N LYS A 437 -1.42 5.08 23.72
CA LYS A 437 -1.93 5.73 22.51
C LYS A 437 -1.58 4.96 21.24
N VAL A 438 -0.28 4.74 20.97
CA VAL A 438 0.15 4.21 19.66
C VAL A 438 -0.23 2.74 19.54
N GLN A 439 0.04 1.93 20.54
CA GLN A 439 -0.25 0.51 20.51
C GLN A 439 -1.74 0.18 20.45
N PRO A 440 -2.63 0.78 21.25
CA PRO A 440 -4.06 0.52 21.14
C PRO A 440 -4.65 0.93 19.79
N GLU A 441 -4.16 2.01 19.18
CA GLU A 441 -4.58 2.41 17.84
C GLU A 441 -4.08 1.41 16.78
N PHE A 442 -2.86 0.93 16.91
CA PHE A 442 -2.29 -0.07 16.02
C PHE A 442 -2.99 -1.45 16.16
N GLU A 443 -3.32 -1.89 17.36
CA GLU A 443 -4.06 -3.13 17.58
C GLU A 443 -5.47 -3.06 16.97
N LYS A 444 -6.16 -1.93 17.05
CA LYS A 444 -7.43 -1.73 16.34
C LYS A 444 -7.27 -1.87 14.83
N LEU A 445 -6.22 -1.26 14.26
CA LEU A 445 -5.92 -1.41 12.83
C LEU A 445 -5.63 -2.87 12.47
N LYS A 446 -4.86 -3.56 13.29
CA LYS A 446 -4.55 -4.99 13.12
C LYS A 446 -5.83 -5.84 13.15
N ASP A 447 -6.70 -5.59 14.10
CA ASP A 447 -8.00 -6.27 14.25
C ASP A 447 -8.87 -6.13 12.98
N LEU A 448 -8.90 -4.95 12.35
CA LEU A 448 -9.63 -4.72 11.10
C LEU A 448 -9.17 -5.68 9.99
N PHE A 449 -7.87 -5.93 9.86
CA PHE A 449 -7.33 -6.81 8.80
C PHE A 449 -7.34 -8.31 9.15
N TYR A 450 -7.45 -8.67 10.43
CA TYR A 450 -7.46 -10.07 10.86
C TYR A 450 -8.87 -10.60 11.13
N ASN A 451 -9.78 -9.75 11.62
CA ASN A 451 -11.10 -10.14 12.08
C ASN A 451 -12.25 -9.57 11.23
N SER A 452 -12.01 -8.53 10.40
CA SER A 452 -13.00 -8.02 9.45
C SER A 452 -12.74 -8.56 8.05
N ALA A 453 -13.78 -9.07 7.40
CA ALA A 453 -13.72 -9.47 6.00
C ALA A 453 -14.20 -8.30 5.12
N ASN A 454 -13.30 -7.66 4.36
CA ASN A 454 -13.71 -6.80 3.27
C ASN A 454 -13.97 -7.69 2.03
N LEU A 455 -15.19 -7.63 1.49
CA LEU A 455 -15.67 -8.48 0.40
C LEU A 455 -14.88 -8.35 -0.91
N PHE A 456 -14.13 -7.28 -1.07
CA PHE A 456 -13.47 -6.90 -2.33
C PHE A 456 -11.96 -7.12 -2.30
N LEU A 457 -11.37 -7.39 -1.13
CA LEU A 457 -9.95 -7.72 -1.02
C LEU A 457 -9.69 -9.15 -1.46
N THR A 458 -8.65 -9.32 -2.26
CA THR A 458 -8.13 -10.63 -2.60
C THR A 458 -7.27 -11.19 -1.47
N GLU A 459 -7.00 -12.50 -1.49
CA GLU A 459 -6.06 -13.12 -0.53
C GLU A 459 -4.67 -12.49 -0.61
N ASP A 460 -4.22 -12.09 -1.81
CA ASP A 460 -2.94 -11.42 -2.01
C ASP A 460 -2.93 -10.01 -1.42
N ASP A 461 -4.00 -9.23 -1.59
CA ASP A 461 -4.13 -7.90 -0.96
C ASP A 461 -4.06 -7.99 0.56
N LEU A 462 -4.76 -8.97 1.13
CA LEU A 462 -4.75 -9.23 2.58
C LEU A 462 -3.37 -9.67 3.06
N LYS A 463 -2.68 -10.55 2.31
CA LYS A 463 -1.33 -11.02 2.66
C LYS A 463 -0.31 -9.88 2.65
N LEU A 464 -0.37 -9.00 1.65
CA LEU A 464 0.50 -7.82 1.55
C LEU A 464 0.23 -6.83 2.69
N SER A 465 -1.04 -6.57 2.98
CA SER A 465 -1.45 -5.70 4.08
C SER A 465 -0.99 -6.24 5.44
N LYS A 466 -1.19 -7.54 5.71
CA LYS A 466 -0.73 -8.21 6.94
C LYS A 466 0.79 -8.20 7.07
N LYS A 467 1.53 -8.35 5.97
CA LYS A 467 2.99 -8.21 5.96
C LYS A 467 3.43 -6.82 6.40
N GLN A 468 2.79 -5.77 5.90
CA GLN A 468 3.08 -4.39 6.30
C GLN A 468 2.78 -4.15 7.79
N LEU A 469 1.65 -4.66 8.29
CA LEU A 469 1.32 -4.58 9.72
C LEU A 469 2.38 -5.26 10.59
N SER A 470 2.84 -6.45 10.21
CA SER A 470 3.92 -7.15 10.91
C SER A 470 5.24 -6.37 10.92
N LEU A 471 5.56 -5.65 9.83
CA LEU A 471 6.74 -4.78 9.78
C LEU A 471 6.60 -3.56 10.73
N CYS A 472 5.41 -2.98 10.82
CA CYS A 472 5.13 -1.89 11.75
C CYS A 472 5.17 -2.37 13.22
N GLU A 473 4.62 -3.55 13.51
CA GLU A 473 4.68 -4.17 14.83
C GLU A 473 6.11 -4.34 15.33
N LYS A 474 7.01 -4.85 14.48
CA LYS A 474 8.43 -4.95 14.79
C LYS A 474 9.06 -3.59 15.13
N ARG A 475 8.73 -2.55 14.35
CA ARG A 475 9.21 -1.17 14.62
C ARG A 475 8.69 -0.61 15.95
N LEU A 476 7.46 -0.93 16.32
CA LEU A 476 6.89 -0.58 17.62
C LEU A 476 7.64 -1.27 18.77
N GLU A 477 7.94 -2.56 18.62
CA GLU A 477 8.74 -3.30 19.61
C GLU A 477 10.16 -2.75 19.73
N GLU A 478 10.84 -2.50 18.61
CA GLU A 478 12.17 -1.88 18.58
C GLU A 478 12.16 -0.51 19.28
N MET A 479 11.11 0.30 19.06
CA MET A 479 10.96 1.59 19.70
C MET A 479 10.72 1.48 21.21
N LYS A 480 9.96 0.49 21.67
CA LYS A 480 9.79 0.20 23.10
C LYS A 480 11.12 -0.17 23.75
N ILE A 481 11.86 -1.08 23.12
CA ILE A 481 13.19 -1.48 23.60
C ILE A 481 14.13 -0.26 23.66
N LYS A 482 14.11 0.60 22.63
CA LYS A 482 14.90 1.83 22.59
C LYS A 482 14.55 2.75 23.79
N ALA A 483 13.27 2.94 24.06
CA ALA A 483 12.80 3.79 25.16
C ALA A 483 13.14 3.18 26.54
N GLN A 484 12.94 1.87 26.72
CA GLN A 484 13.31 1.16 27.95
C GLN A 484 14.81 1.22 28.21
N ASN A 485 15.63 1.01 27.17
CA ASN A 485 17.08 1.11 27.30
C ASN A 485 17.53 2.54 27.55
N ALA A 486 16.89 3.56 26.96
CA ALA A 486 17.15 4.95 27.27
C ALA A 486 16.80 5.28 28.74
N GLN A 487 15.77 4.67 29.31
CA GLN A 487 15.40 4.78 30.72
C GLN A 487 16.42 4.09 31.65
N GLN A 488 17.03 2.97 31.22
CA GLN A 488 18.01 2.20 31.98
C GLN A 488 19.45 2.74 31.87
N LEU A 489 19.76 3.57 30.84
CA LEU A 489 21.04 4.28 30.74
C LEU A 489 21.25 5.32 31.88
N LEU A 490 20.33 5.34 32.76
CA LEU A 490 20.20 6.20 33.92
C LEU A 490 20.46 5.46 35.19
#